data_45c9b26478d641010329c242fb79e7fd
#
_entry.id   45c9b26478d641010329c242fb79e7fd
#
_cell.length_a   1.000
_cell.length_b   1.000
_cell.length_c   1.000
_cell.angle_alpha   90.00
_cell.angle_beta   90.00
_cell.angle_gamma   90.00
#
_symmetry.space_group_name_H-M   'P 1'
#
loop_
_entity.id
_entity.type
_entity.pdbx_description
1 polymer ?
#
loop_
_entity_poly.entity_id
_entity_poly.type
_entity_poly.pdbx_seq_one_letter_code
_entity_poly.pdbx_strand_id
1 'polypeptide(L)'
;MENLRRQYNDNVQKFKADFADCSDFLLKEAETGGRKCFFAVMDGLVDSLQLGQMIMGPVLGAQVKARTPGEQFRQLMRTCVQSVELKEAETFEDAYYYLMSGFCVFVLDGCPRAMVMGIQGWTKRNTDEPESESNVRGAKECFVESVNDNKALLRKRMKTHHLKLRQIQLGTAAPTPVVLAFLDDRAAAELVNAVEQRLKDAHLNTVADYGELVPFLDTNMRSFFSAVGTTERPDVLASKLYEGRVAVLVEGTPFVLYVPYLFSDNFQSLDDYDYPPFFGGFVRLLKYFSFGISVFLPGVYVALGTFHQELIPTNLLFTIASAEFRTPLSLMNEAIMTLIFYEIMREAGLRLPKVVGHAVSIIGAIVIGEATVSAGLIGAPILVIIAITAIASYVAFPLYDSVSVLRLLFILAGGLTGLYGLMLGMAALFVNICSLSPYGVPYAAPIAPLNVRSLGDVFYRESWTKLARRRVRVQDLRGAHIDQCE
;
A
#
# COMPACT_ATOMS: atom_id res chain seq x y z
N MET A 1 22.51 -8.12 -23.05
CA MET A 1 21.75 -7.15 -23.86
C MET A 1 21.41 -7.80 -25.19
N GLU A 2 20.13 -7.98 -25.49
CA GLU A 2 19.66 -8.59 -26.73
C GLU A 2 19.42 -7.49 -27.77
N ASN A 3 20.02 -7.60 -28.96
CA ASN A 3 19.89 -6.59 -30.01
C ASN A 3 18.55 -6.75 -30.75
N LEU A 4 18.00 -5.64 -31.24
CA LEU A 4 16.84 -5.63 -32.14
C LEU A 4 17.17 -6.43 -33.42
N ARG A 5 16.20 -7.21 -33.88
CA ARG A 5 16.34 -8.13 -35.01
C ARG A 5 15.99 -7.45 -36.33
N ARG A 6 16.58 -7.91 -37.42
CA ARG A 6 16.22 -7.40 -38.75
C ARG A 6 14.82 -7.84 -39.20
N GLN A 7 14.37 -9.01 -38.75
CA GLN A 7 13.06 -9.54 -39.11
C GLN A 7 11.97 -8.84 -38.29
N TYR A 8 11.00 -8.28 -38.99
CA TYR A 8 9.85 -7.59 -38.39
C TYR A 8 9.08 -8.46 -37.39
N ASN A 9 8.69 -9.67 -37.83
CA ASN A 9 7.87 -10.56 -37.03
C ASN A 9 8.50 -10.94 -35.69
N ASP A 10 9.83 -11.13 -35.66
CA ASP A 10 10.55 -11.48 -34.44
C ASP A 10 10.49 -10.35 -33.41
N ASN A 11 10.63 -9.10 -33.87
CA ASN A 11 10.52 -7.95 -32.98
C ASN A 11 9.10 -7.76 -32.45
N VAL A 12 8.07 -7.89 -33.34
CA VAL A 12 6.67 -7.79 -32.91
C VAL A 12 6.32 -8.87 -31.89
N GLN A 13 6.73 -10.12 -32.14
CA GLN A 13 6.48 -11.23 -31.21
C GLN A 13 7.17 -11.01 -29.86
N LYS A 14 8.42 -10.54 -29.87
CA LYS A 14 9.18 -10.24 -28.65
C LYS A 14 8.51 -9.13 -27.84
N PHE A 15 8.15 -8.01 -28.46
CA PHE A 15 7.42 -6.94 -27.77
C PHE A 15 6.08 -7.42 -27.21
N LYS A 16 5.30 -8.18 -27.99
CA LYS A 16 4.01 -8.73 -27.52
C LYS A 16 4.18 -9.74 -26.38
N ALA A 17 5.25 -10.54 -26.40
CA ALA A 17 5.55 -11.52 -25.33
C ALA A 17 6.03 -10.84 -24.04
N ASP A 18 6.98 -9.89 -24.13
CA ASP A 18 7.56 -9.23 -22.97
C ASP A 18 6.56 -8.27 -22.29
N PHE A 19 5.59 -7.71 -23.05
CA PHE A 19 4.49 -6.89 -22.53
C PHE A 19 3.15 -7.63 -22.49
N ALA A 20 3.15 -8.95 -22.50
CA ALA A 20 1.95 -9.72 -22.22
C ALA A 20 1.40 -9.35 -20.82
N ASP A 21 0.08 -9.35 -20.67
CA ASP A 21 -0.61 -8.92 -19.43
C ASP A 21 -0.36 -7.44 -19.02
N CYS A 22 0.08 -6.59 -19.96
CA CYS A 22 0.18 -5.15 -19.76
C CYS A 22 -0.96 -4.43 -20.49
N SER A 23 -2.00 -4.04 -19.76
CA SER A 23 -3.17 -3.35 -20.34
C SER A 23 -2.87 -1.93 -20.82
N ASP A 24 -1.75 -1.38 -20.39
CA ASP A 24 -1.23 -0.06 -20.77
C ASP A 24 -0.30 -0.11 -21.99
N PHE A 25 0.05 -1.30 -22.51
CA PHE A 25 0.90 -1.44 -23.67
C PHE A 25 0.09 -1.44 -24.96
N LEU A 26 0.37 -0.50 -25.86
CA LEU A 26 -0.26 -0.38 -27.15
C LEU A 26 0.77 -0.57 -28.27
N LEU A 27 0.50 -1.51 -29.19
CA LEU A 27 1.31 -1.76 -30.36
C LEU A 27 0.43 -1.60 -31.62
N LYS A 28 0.77 -0.62 -32.46
CA LYS A 28 0.08 -0.36 -33.74
C LYS A 28 0.96 -0.81 -34.90
N GLU A 29 0.55 -1.85 -35.58
CA GLU A 29 1.18 -2.29 -36.82
C GLU A 29 0.72 -1.43 -37.99
N ALA A 30 1.63 -1.07 -38.90
CA ALA A 30 1.39 -0.20 -40.03
C ALA A 30 2.36 -0.47 -41.20
N GLU A 31 2.20 0.26 -42.29
CA GLU A 31 3.14 0.24 -43.44
C GLU A 31 3.53 1.65 -43.84
N THR A 32 4.81 1.85 -44.16
CA THR A 32 5.31 3.11 -44.68
C THR A 32 6.33 2.85 -45.81
N GLY A 33 6.17 3.51 -46.96
CA GLY A 33 7.06 3.32 -48.09
C GLY A 33 7.17 1.85 -48.59
N GLY A 34 6.09 1.08 -48.51
CA GLY A 34 6.03 -0.33 -48.89
C GLY A 34 6.73 -1.31 -47.95
N ARG A 35 7.04 -0.92 -46.75
CA ARG A 35 7.64 -1.78 -45.69
C ARG A 35 6.77 -1.79 -44.43
N LYS A 36 6.71 -2.96 -43.79
CA LYS A 36 6.03 -3.11 -42.52
C LYS A 36 6.78 -2.36 -41.41
N CYS A 37 6.00 -1.74 -40.53
CA CYS A 37 6.54 -1.06 -39.35
C CYS A 37 5.56 -1.20 -38.19
N PHE A 38 6.00 -0.94 -36.99
CA PHE A 38 5.09 -0.78 -35.85
C PHE A 38 5.50 0.39 -34.97
N PHE A 39 4.50 0.93 -34.29
CA PHE A 39 4.64 1.91 -33.22
C PHE A 39 4.26 1.24 -31.90
N ALA A 40 5.10 1.37 -30.90
CA ALA A 40 4.84 0.90 -29.56
C ALA A 40 4.84 2.08 -28.58
N VAL A 41 3.82 2.16 -27.73
CA VAL A 41 3.65 3.22 -26.72
C VAL A 41 3.07 2.63 -25.44
N MET A 42 3.28 3.35 -24.34
CA MET A 42 2.59 3.08 -23.07
C MET A 42 1.48 4.10 -22.89
N ASP A 43 0.26 3.61 -22.79
CA ASP A 43 -0.93 4.43 -22.54
C ASP A 43 -0.81 5.14 -21.17
N GLY A 44 -1.30 6.38 -21.09
CA GLY A 44 -1.16 7.22 -19.91
C GLY A 44 0.21 7.90 -19.74
N LEU A 45 1.28 7.45 -20.45
CA LEU A 45 2.59 8.11 -20.46
C LEU A 45 2.80 9.01 -21.66
N VAL A 46 2.02 8.86 -22.71
CA VAL A 46 2.17 9.58 -23.98
C VAL A 46 0.96 10.47 -24.27
N ASP A 47 1.19 11.57 -24.96
CA ASP A 47 0.13 12.40 -25.51
C ASP A 47 -0.39 11.78 -26.81
N SER A 48 -1.58 11.22 -26.78
CA SER A 48 -2.21 10.53 -27.92
C SER A 48 -2.44 11.46 -29.11
N LEU A 49 -2.72 12.75 -28.89
CA LEU A 49 -2.93 13.72 -29.94
C LEU A 49 -1.61 14.04 -30.66
N GLN A 50 -0.53 14.28 -29.90
CA GLN A 50 0.80 14.49 -30.45
C GLN A 50 1.31 13.23 -31.16
N LEU A 51 1.06 12.03 -30.63
CA LEU A 51 1.38 10.78 -31.30
C LEU A 51 0.74 10.70 -32.69
N GLY A 52 -0.56 10.99 -32.79
CA GLY A 52 -1.28 10.95 -34.05
C GLY A 52 -0.79 12.01 -35.06
N GLN A 53 -0.70 13.26 -34.62
CA GLN A 53 -0.43 14.39 -35.51
C GLN A 53 1.03 14.59 -35.84
N MET A 54 1.93 14.41 -34.88
CA MET A 54 3.35 14.75 -35.02
C MET A 54 4.23 13.55 -35.38
N ILE A 55 3.76 12.33 -35.16
CA ILE A 55 4.55 11.12 -35.40
C ILE A 55 3.87 10.21 -36.44
N MET A 56 2.69 9.67 -36.12
CA MET A 56 2.08 8.66 -36.98
C MET A 56 1.64 9.23 -38.33
N GLY A 57 0.98 10.39 -38.33
CA GLY A 57 0.54 11.05 -39.56
C GLY A 57 1.70 11.33 -40.54
N PRO A 58 2.75 12.05 -40.13
CA PRO A 58 3.90 12.32 -40.98
C PRO A 58 4.67 11.08 -41.45
N VAL A 59 4.83 10.07 -40.57
CA VAL A 59 5.56 8.83 -40.92
C VAL A 59 4.78 7.98 -41.92
N LEU A 60 3.46 7.85 -41.75
CA LEU A 60 2.61 7.04 -42.64
C LEU A 60 2.35 7.75 -43.95
N GLY A 61 2.26 9.09 -43.96
CA GLY A 61 2.10 9.90 -45.17
C GLY A 61 3.40 10.15 -45.94
N ALA A 62 4.54 9.66 -45.46
CA ALA A 62 5.83 9.95 -46.05
C ALA A 62 5.99 9.33 -47.45
N GLN A 63 6.34 10.15 -48.42
CA GLN A 63 6.81 9.68 -49.73
C GLN A 63 8.30 9.29 -49.66
N VAL A 64 8.54 8.00 -49.39
CA VAL A 64 9.91 7.49 -49.23
C VAL A 64 10.49 7.10 -50.59
N LYS A 65 11.65 7.69 -50.91
CA LYS A 65 12.39 7.40 -52.16
C LYS A 65 13.55 6.42 -51.96
N ALA A 66 13.80 6.02 -50.71
CA ALA A 66 14.96 5.20 -50.35
C ALA A 66 14.77 3.72 -50.78
N ARG A 67 15.87 3.13 -51.30
CA ARG A 67 15.88 1.73 -51.75
C ARG A 67 16.21 0.73 -50.65
N THR A 68 16.99 1.13 -49.67
CA THR A 68 17.41 0.25 -48.57
C THR A 68 16.66 0.57 -47.26
N PRO A 69 16.41 -0.43 -46.37
CA PRO A 69 15.73 -0.19 -45.10
C PRO A 69 16.44 0.87 -44.24
N GLY A 70 17.78 0.87 -44.20
CA GLY A 70 18.56 1.82 -43.41
C GLY A 70 18.53 3.24 -43.95
N GLU A 71 18.42 3.43 -45.28
CA GLU A 71 18.22 4.77 -45.87
C GLU A 71 16.79 5.27 -45.60
N GLN A 72 15.81 4.41 -45.70
CA GLN A 72 14.42 4.73 -45.39
C GLN A 72 14.30 5.17 -43.94
N PHE A 73 14.86 4.42 -43.01
CA PHE A 73 14.88 4.74 -41.60
C PHE A 73 15.50 6.14 -41.33
N ARG A 74 16.67 6.42 -41.91
CA ARG A 74 17.31 7.72 -41.78
C ARG A 74 16.54 8.86 -42.47
N GLN A 75 15.88 8.60 -43.59
CA GLN A 75 15.02 9.59 -44.24
C GLN A 75 13.82 9.92 -43.36
N LEU A 76 13.10 8.93 -42.82
CA LEU A 76 11.96 9.13 -41.88
C LEU A 76 12.40 9.92 -40.66
N MET A 77 13.54 9.57 -40.07
CA MET A 77 14.11 10.24 -38.92
C MET A 77 14.42 11.71 -39.16
N ARG A 78 14.93 12.06 -40.36
CA ARG A 78 15.36 13.44 -40.66
C ARG A 78 14.25 14.32 -41.20
N THR A 79 13.28 13.78 -41.92
CA THR A 79 12.33 14.58 -42.69
C THR A 79 10.90 14.49 -42.23
N CYS A 80 10.51 13.43 -41.56
CA CYS A 80 9.12 13.19 -41.25
C CYS A 80 8.75 13.38 -39.77
N VAL A 81 9.69 13.07 -38.86
CA VAL A 81 9.43 13.17 -37.44
C VAL A 81 9.65 14.58 -36.93
N GLN A 82 8.63 15.16 -36.30
CA GLN A 82 8.68 16.53 -35.76
C GLN A 82 9.02 16.57 -34.26
N SER A 83 9.33 15.42 -33.64
CA SER A 83 9.76 15.38 -32.22
C SER A 83 11.16 15.98 -32.05
N VAL A 84 11.32 16.83 -31.05
CA VAL A 84 12.60 17.42 -30.68
C VAL A 84 13.53 16.38 -30.04
N GLU A 85 13.00 15.47 -29.25
CA GLU A 85 13.75 14.38 -28.63
C GLU A 85 13.69 13.13 -29.50
N LEU A 86 14.69 12.97 -30.35
CA LEU A 86 14.83 11.85 -31.27
C LEU A 86 16.09 11.07 -30.94
N LYS A 87 15.96 9.77 -30.68
CA LYS A 87 17.09 8.86 -30.35
C LYS A 87 16.99 7.56 -31.12
N GLU A 88 18.08 6.83 -31.19
CA GLU A 88 18.11 5.46 -31.75
C GLU A 88 18.34 4.49 -30.59
N ALA A 89 17.64 3.35 -30.60
CA ALA A 89 17.86 2.21 -29.71
C ALA A 89 18.29 1.01 -30.56
N GLU A 90 19.35 0.33 -30.15
CA GLU A 90 19.90 -0.86 -30.81
C GLU A 90 19.54 -2.14 -30.07
N THR A 91 19.24 -2.01 -28.76
CA THR A 91 18.87 -3.14 -27.88
C THR A 91 17.39 -3.10 -27.46
N PHE A 92 16.85 -4.25 -27.11
CA PHE A 92 15.49 -4.29 -26.52
C PHE A 92 15.41 -3.58 -25.18
N GLU A 93 16.45 -3.67 -24.34
CA GLU A 93 16.49 -3.00 -23.06
C GLU A 93 16.43 -1.47 -23.21
N ASP A 94 17.17 -0.90 -24.17
CA ASP A 94 17.11 0.53 -24.45
C ASP A 94 15.72 0.94 -24.95
N ALA A 95 15.16 0.17 -25.89
CA ALA A 95 13.81 0.43 -26.41
C ALA A 95 12.75 0.38 -25.30
N TYR A 96 12.83 -0.60 -24.40
CA TYR A 96 11.92 -0.72 -23.26
C TYR A 96 12.09 0.40 -22.24
N TYR A 97 13.33 0.79 -21.94
CA TYR A 97 13.59 1.92 -21.06
C TYR A 97 12.96 3.22 -21.55
N TYR A 98 13.09 3.51 -22.84
CA TYR A 98 12.46 4.70 -23.45
C TYR A 98 10.95 4.56 -23.50
N LEU A 99 10.43 3.41 -23.88
CA LEU A 99 9.00 3.11 -23.90
C LEU A 99 8.34 3.40 -22.54
N MET A 100 8.95 2.89 -21.46
CA MET A 100 8.50 3.12 -20.09
C MET A 100 8.80 4.54 -19.56
N SER A 101 9.50 5.35 -20.35
CA SER A 101 9.76 6.77 -20.07
C SER A 101 8.85 7.71 -20.86
N GLY A 102 7.79 7.18 -21.51
CA GLY A 102 6.83 7.98 -22.26
C GLY A 102 7.28 8.37 -23.67
N PHE A 103 8.14 7.55 -24.28
CA PHE A 103 8.52 7.71 -25.67
C PHE A 103 7.75 6.74 -26.56
N CYS A 104 7.53 7.15 -27.81
CA CYS A 104 7.08 6.23 -28.86
C CYS A 104 8.30 5.50 -29.43
N VAL A 105 8.22 4.19 -29.52
CA VAL A 105 9.23 3.33 -30.14
C VAL A 105 8.70 2.90 -31.52
N PHE A 106 9.43 3.23 -32.58
CA PHE A 106 9.13 2.86 -33.96
C PHE A 106 10.18 1.90 -34.49
N VAL A 107 9.72 0.80 -35.07
CA VAL A 107 10.58 -0.22 -35.67
C VAL A 107 10.16 -0.43 -37.13
N LEU A 108 11.16 -0.42 -38.02
CA LEU A 108 10.97 -0.64 -39.46
C LEU A 108 11.54 -2.01 -39.86
N ASP A 109 10.81 -2.73 -40.71
CA ASP A 109 11.27 -4.02 -41.24
C ASP A 109 12.61 -3.89 -42.00
N GLY A 110 13.50 -4.83 -41.73
CA GLY A 110 14.84 -4.86 -42.28
C GLY A 110 15.87 -3.97 -41.58
N CYS A 111 15.48 -3.14 -40.58
CA CYS A 111 16.36 -2.29 -39.83
C CYS A 111 16.56 -2.80 -38.40
N PRO A 112 17.79 -3.14 -37.95
CA PRO A 112 18.05 -3.66 -36.61
C PRO A 112 18.18 -2.52 -35.58
N ARG A 113 17.39 -1.47 -35.71
CA ARG A 113 17.36 -0.29 -34.83
C ARG A 113 15.94 0.20 -34.69
N ALA A 114 15.62 0.74 -33.53
CA ALA A 114 14.36 1.44 -33.29
C ALA A 114 14.60 2.95 -33.23
N MET A 115 13.63 3.70 -33.74
CA MET A 115 13.55 5.14 -33.58
C MET A 115 12.73 5.42 -32.32
N VAL A 116 13.25 6.24 -31.46
CA VAL A 116 12.65 6.58 -30.16
C VAL A 116 12.33 8.07 -30.17
N MET A 117 11.05 8.40 -30.02
CA MET A 117 10.51 9.73 -30.19
C MET A 117 9.84 10.21 -28.92
N GLY A 118 10.30 11.34 -28.37
CA GLY A 118 9.74 11.94 -27.15
C GLY A 118 8.35 12.53 -27.43
N ILE A 119 7.35 12.03 -26.77
CA ILE A 119 5.95 12.49 -26.77
C ILE A 119 5.35 12.37 -25.37
N GLN A 120 6.13 12.66 -24.37
CA GLN A 120 5.72 12.59 -23.00
C GLN A 120 4.54 13.52 -22.73
N GLY A 121 3.42 12.96 -22.29
CA GLY A 121 2.15 13.66 -22.13
C GLY A 121 1.35 13.16 -20.95
N TRP A 122 2.00 12.72 -19.88
CA TRP A 122 1.26 12.44 -18.64
C TRP A 122 0.60 13.71 -18.12
N THR A 123 -0.63 13.59 -17.74
CA THR A 123 -1.40 14.67 -17.15
C THR A 123 -0.65 15.19 -15.92
N LYS A 124 -0.12 16.42 -16.01
CA LYS A 124 0.46 17.13 -14.87
C LYS A 124 -0.70 17.60 -13.96
N ARG A 125 -1.46 16.67 -13.42
CA ARG A 125 -2.40 17.01 -12.37
C ARG A 125 -1.58 17.34 -11.13
N ASN A 126 -1.97 18.35 -10.37
CA ASN A 126 -1.45 18.54 -9.03
C ASN A 126 -1.71 17.23 -8.31
N THR A 127 -0.65 16.48 -8.05
CA THR A 127 -0.71 15.33 -7.16
C THR A 127 -0.98 15.91 -5.80
N ASP A 128 -2.17 15.67 -5.27
CA ASP A 128 -2.50 16.06 -3.92
C ASP A 128 -1.59 15.31 -2.94
N GLU A 129 -1.32 15.93 -1.79
CA GLU A 129 -0.55 15.26 -0.76
C GLU A 129 -1.41 14.16 -0.14
N PRO A 130 -0.84 12.98 0.20
CA PRO A 130 -1.59 11.90 0.83
C PRO A 130 -2.18 12.39 2.16
N GLU A 131 -3.48 12.18 2.34
CA GLU A 131 -4.19 12.61 3.55
C GLU A 131 -4.05 11.60 4.70
N SER A 132 -4.05 10.30 4.39
CA SER A 132 -4.00 9.23 5.39
C SER A 132 -2.58 8.77 5.72
N GLU A 133 -1.64 8.88 4.76
CA GLU A 133 -0.24 8.45 4.88
C GLU A 133 0.73 9.63 4.75
N SER A 134 0.52 10.70 5.54
CA SER A 134 1.38 11.88 5.50
C SER A 134 2.79 11.58 6.00
N ASN A 135 3.81 11.88 5.21
CA ASN A 135 5.22 11.75 5.58
C ASN A 135 5.84 13.10 5.88
N VAL A 136 6.70 13.12 6.91
CA VAL A 136 7.53 14.29 7.24
C VAL A 136 8.62 14.50 6.18
N ARG A 137 9.16 13.42 5.63
CA ARG A 137 10.21 13.42 4.59
C ARG A 137 9.86 12.44 3.48
N GLY A 138 10.39 12.67 2.28
CA GLY A 138 10.21 11.79 1.13
C GLY A 138 9.25 12.33 0.08
N ALA A 139 8.80 11.44 -0.82
CA ALA A 139 7.88 11.81 -1.89
C ALA A 139 6.48 12.09 -1.34
N LYS A 140 5.83 13.10 -1.91
CA LYS A 140 4.45 13.49 -1.56
C LYS A 140 3.43 13.15 -2.66
N GLU A 141 3.88 12.40 -3.67
CA GLU A 141 3.05 11.96 -4.78
C GLU A 141 2.08 10.88 -4.29
N CYS A 142 0.78 11.02 -4.53
CA CYS A 142 -0.23 10.03 -4.20
C CYS A 142 -1.01 9.57 -5.44
N PHE A 143 -1.69 8.44 -5.32
CA PHE A 143 -2.63 7.96 -6.31
C PHE A 143 -3.87 8.89 -6.38
N VAL A 144 -4.58 8.79 -7.49
CA VAL A 144 -5.80 9.57 -7.76
C VAL A 144 -6.96 8.62 -8.06
N GLU A 145 -8.16 9.16 -8.30
CA GLU A 145 -9.36 8.35 -8.57
C GLU A 145 -9.29 7.59 -9.90
N SER A 146 -8.55 8.11 -10.90
CA SER A 146 -8.43 7.50 -12.22
C SER A 146 -7.42 6.34 -12.22
N VAL A 147 -7.87 5.13 -12.52
CA VAL A 147 -7.00 3.95 -12.60
C VAL A 147 -5.95 4.07 -13.71
N ASN A 148 -6.25 4.80 -14.79
CA ASN A 148 -5.29 5.02 -15.88
C ASN A 148 -4.14 5.92 -15.44
N ASP A 149 -4.43 7.00 -14.70
CA ASP A 149 -3.40 7.86 -14.14
C ASP A 149 -2.57 7.09 -13.09
N ASN A 150 -3.21 6.24 -12.30
CA ASN A 150 -2.54 5.40 -11.31
C ASN A 150 -1.60 4.37 -11.94
N LYS A 151 -1.99 3.75 -13.07
CA LYS A 151 -1.09 2.90 -13.87
C LYS A 151 0.14 3.68 -14.33
N ALA A 152 -0.06 4.90 -14.83
CA ALA A 152 1.02 5.77 -15.31
C ALA A 152 1.96 6.18 -14.15
N LEU A 153 1.43 6.55 -12.98
CA LEU A 153 2.22 6.87 -11.78
C LEU A 153 3.09 5.68 -11.34
N LEU A 154 2.50 4.49 -11.31
CA LEU A 154 3.22 3.27 -10.94
C LEU A 154 4.31 2.93 -11.98
N ARG A 155 4.00 3.02 -13.28
CA ARG A 155 4.94 2.78 -14.38
C ARG A 155 6.12 3.77 -14.35
N LYS A 156 5.85 5.04 -14.05
CA LYS A 156 6.88 6.07 -13.90
C LYS A 156 7.89 5.73 -12.78
N ARG A 157 7.40 5.13 -11.69
CA ARG A 157 8.25 4.68 -10.57
C ARG A 157 9.00 3.39 -10.88
N MET A 158 8.35 2.47 -11.58
CA MET A 158 8.84 1.12 -11.84
C MET A 158 9.04 0.93 -13.35
N LYS A 159 10.16 1.40 -13.87
CA LYS A 159 10.52 1.29 -15.30
C LYS A 159 11.06 -0.10 -15.63
N THR A 160 10.22 -1.10 -15.54
CA THR A 160 10.54 -2.50 -15.85
C THR A 160 9.42 -3.17 -16.62
N HIS A 161 9.75 -3.98 -17.62
CA HIS A 161 8.79 -4.81 -18.37
C HIS A 161 8.22 -5.95 -17.53
N HIS A 162 8.87 -6.27 -16.40
CA HIS A 162 8.37 -7.24 -15.42
C HIS A 162 7.12 -6.75 -14.68
N LEU A 163 6.85 -5.43 -14.65
CA LEU A 163 5.62 -4.90 -14.08
C LEU A 163 4.46 -5.24 -15.01
N LYS A 164 3.56 -6.12 -14.57
CA LYS A 164 2.33 -6.50 -15.25
C LYS A 164 1.15 -5.75 -14.66
N LEU A 165 0.27 -5.27 -15.54
CA LEU A 165 -0.93 -4.50 -15.21
C LEU A 165 -2.13 -5.16 -15.89
N ARG A 166 -2.59 -6.28 -15.31
CA ARG A 166 -3.70 -7.07 -15.85
C ARG A 166 -5.03 -6.43 -15.51
N GLN A 167 -5.77 -6.00 -16.49
CA GLN A 167 -7.09 -5.38 -16.30
C GLN A 167 -8.19 -6.41 -16.34
N ILE A 168 -9.08 -6.35 -15.36
CA ILE A 168 -10.33 -7.10 -15.27
C ILE A 168 -11.50 -6.14 -15.11
N GLN A 169 -12.70 -6.59 -15.41
CA GLN A 169 -13.92 -5.82 -15.14
C GLN A 169 -14.72 -6.56 -14.08
N LEU A 170 -15.06 -5.86 -13.01
CA LEU A 170 -15.91 -6.37 -11.94
C LEU A 170 -17.23 -5.61 -11.90
N GLY A 171 -18.30 -6.34 -11.59
CA GLY A 171 -19.66 -5.80 -11.58
C GLY A 171 -20.52 -6.35 -12.70
N THR A 172 -21.69 -6.85 -12.34
CA THR A 172 -22.66 -7.45 -13.29
C THR A 172 -23.57 -6.39 -13.92
N ALA A 173 -23.95 -5.35 -13.16
CA ALA A 173 -24.83 -4.28 -13.61
C ALA A 173 -24.05 -3.07 -14.13
N ALA A 174 -22.97 -2.69 -13.46
CA ALA A 174 -22.07 -1.61 -13.87
C ALA A 174 -20.63 -2.10 -13.79
N PRO A 175 -20.02 -2.52 -14.93
CA PRO A 175 -18.64 -3.00 -14.94
C PRO A 175 -17.65 -1.90 -14.57
N THR A 176 -16.93 -2.10 -13.45
CA THR A 176 -15.89 -1.19 -13.01
C THR A 176 -14.51 -1.76 -13.38
N PRO A 177 -13.62 -0.96 -14.01
CA PRO A 177 -12.26 -1.38 -14.30
C PRO A 177 -11.46 -1.59 -13.01
N VAL A 178 -10.85 -2.76 -12.89
CA VAL A 178 -9.94 -3.11 -11.79
C VAL A 178 -8.65 -3.64 -12.39
N VAL A 179 -7.50 -3.22 -11.86
CA VAL A 179 -6.19 -3.61 -12.37
C VAL A 179 -5.41 -4.36 -11.31
N LEU A 180 -4.99 -5.57 -11.65
CA LEU A 180 -4.02 -6.34 -10.87
C LEU A 180 -2.61 -5.92 -11.28
N ALA A 181 -1.84 -5.39 -10.34
CA ALA A 181 -0.45 -5.02 -10.53
C ALA A 181 0.47 -5.98 -9.78
N PHE A 182 1.45 -6.54 -10.49
CA PHE A 182 2.45 -7.45 -9.91
C PHE A 182 3.73 -7.47 -10.75
N LEU A 183 4.82 -7.97 -10.15
CA LEU A 183 6.07 -8.24 -10.86
C LEU A 183 6.14 -9.73 -11.21
N ASP A 184 6.21 -10.08 -12.50
CA ASP A 184 6.23 -11.48 -12.96
C ASP A 184 7.51 -12.23 -12.58
N ASP A 185 8.61 -11.52 -12.32
CA ASP A 185 9.87 -12.09 -11.81
C ASP A 185 9.90 -12.22 -10.28
N ARG A 186 8.88 -11.75 -9.58
CA ARG A 186 8.83 -11.68 -8.11
C ARG A 186 7.62 -12.35 -7.49
N ALA A 187 6.43 -12.04 -7.97
CA ALA A 187 5.19 -12.60 -7.45
C ALA A 187 5.04 -14.06 -7.89
N ALA A 188 4.56 -14.92 -6.98
CA ALA A 188 4.19 -16.28 -7.32
C ALA A 188 2.95 -16.28 -8.22
N ALA A 189 2.94 -17.09 -9.26
CA ALA A 189 1.82 -17.18 -10.19
C ALA A 189 0.54 -17.65 -9.47
N GLU A 190 0.67 -18.54 -8.51
CA GLU A 190 -0.40 -19.06 -7.66
C GLU A 190 -1.08 -17.94 -6.86
N LEU A 191 -0.29 -17.02 -6.30
CA LEU A 191 -0.80 -15.85 -5.58
C LEU A 191 -1.60 -14.93 -6.51
N VAL A 192 -1.07 -14.63 -7.70
CA VAL A 192 -1.75 -13.79 -8.70
C VAL A 192 -3.09 -14.42 -9.09
N ASN A 193 -3.09 -15.73 -9.39
CA ASN A 193 -4.29 -16.45 -9.79
C ASN A 193 -5.32 -16.52 -8.65
N ALA A 194 -4.88 -16.76 -7.41
CA ALA A 194 -5.77 -16.77 -6.25
C ALA A 194 -6.46 -15.42 -6.02
N VAL A 195 -5.72 -14.32 -6.14
CA VAL A 195 -6.29 -12.96 -6.03
C VAL A 195 -7.29 -12.70 -7.16
N GLU A 196 -6.93 -13.03 -8.41
CA GLU A 196 -7.82 -12.84 -9.56
C GLU A 196 -9.10 -13.66 -9.43
N GLN A 197 -9.00 -14.92 -9.00
CA GLN A 197 -10.15 -15.79 -8.82
C GLN A 197 -11.10 -15.27 -7.74
N ARG A 198 -10.58 -14.85 -6.57
CA ARG A 198 -11.38 -14.29 -5.49
C ARG A 198 -12.12 -13.03 -5.91
N LEU A 199 -11.50 -12.17 -6.70
CA LEU A 199 -12.15 -10.98 -7.24
C LEU A 199 -13.26 -11.34 -8.23
N LYS A 200 -13.06 -12.34 -9.10
CA LYS A 200 -14.09 -12.82 -10.03
C LYS A 200 -15.27 -13.49 -9.32
N ASP A 201 -15.00 -14.20 -8.22
CA ASP A 201 -16.02 -14.89 -7.42
C ASP A 201 -16.80 -13.93 -6.50
N ALA A 202 -16.43 -12.66 -6.43
CA ALA A 202 -17.10 -11.67 -5.61
C ALA A 202 -18.56 -11.38 -6.01
N HIS A 203 -18.95 -11.68 -7.25
CA HIS A 203 -20.33 -11.51 -7.80
C HIS A 203 -21.00 -10.17 -7.41
N LEU A 204 -20.25 -9.09 -7.43
CA LEU A 204 -20.75 -7.74 -7.11
C LEU A 204 -21.59 -7.18 -8.27
N ASN A 205 -22.56 -6.34 -7.98
CA ASN A 205 -23.33 -5.64 -9.01
C ASN A 205 -22.52 -4.48 -9.61
N THR A 206 -21.77 -3.79 -8.77
CA THR A 206 -20.83 -2.71 -9.12
C THR A 206 -19.75 -2.67 -8.07
N VAL A 207 -18.65 -1.99 -8.34
CA VAL A 207 -17.61 -1.69 -7.36
C VAL A 207 -17.50 -0.17 -7.28
N ALA A 208 -18.01 0.41 -6.20
CA ALA A 208 -18.00 1.85 -6.01
C ALA A 208 -16.73 2.31 -5.28
N ASP A 209 -16.17 1.46 -4.41
CA ASP A 209 -14.96 1.78 -3.63
C ASP A 209 -14.14 0.52 -3.35
N TYR A 210 -12.84 0.70 -3.08
CA TYR A 210 -11.92 -0.38 -2.71
C TYR A 210 -12.39 -1.19 -1.50
N GLY A 211 -13.07 -0.52 -0.55
CA GLY A 211 -13.57 -1.15 0.67
C GLY A 211 -14.52 -2.32 0.43
N GLU A 212 -15.25 -2.31 -0.70
CA GLU A 212 -16.14 -3.41 -1.08
C GLU A 212 -15.37 -4.68 -1.49
N LEU A 213 -14.11 -4.54 -1.92
CA LEU A 213 -13.25 -5.68 -2.31
C LEU A 213 -12.49 -6.28 -1.14
N VAL A 214 -12.26 -5.53 -0.06
CA VAL A 214 -11.50 -6.00 1.11
C VAL A 214 -12.04 -7.32 1.67
N PRO A 215 -13.37 -7.51 1.88
CA PRO A 215 -13.90 -8.76 2.42
C PRO A 215 -13.62 -10.00 1.55
N PHE A 216 -13.50 -9.83 0.23
CA PHE A 216 -13.23 -10.94 -0.69
C PHE A 216 -11.74 -11.27 -0.76
N LEU A 217 -10.88 -10.26 -0.56
CA LEU A 217 -9.43 -10.43 -0.52
C LEU A 217 -8.94 -10.89 0.85
N ASP A 218 -9.65 -10.52 1.93
CA ASP A 218 -9.28 -10.96 3.28
C ASP A 218 -9.65 -12.44 3.48
N THR A 219 -8.64 -13.25 3.71
CA THR A 219 -8.81 -14.69 3.89
C THR A 219 -9.40 -15.05 5.27
N ASN A 220 -9.47 -14.09 6.19
CA ASN A 220 -9.84 -14.37 7.57
C ASN A 220 -10.66 -13.26 8.24
N MET A 221 -11.91 -13.09 7.80
CA MET A 221 -12.84 -12.05 8.25
C MET A 221 -13.19 -12.09 9.75
N ARG A 222 -12.84 -13.18 10.47
CA ARG A 222 -13.12 -13.32 11.92
C ARG A 222 -11.96 -12.84 12.80
N SER A 223 -10.85 -12.44 12.20
CA SER A 223 -9.71 -11.91 12.94
C SER A 223 -9.91 -10.43 13.27
N PHE A 224 -9.25 -9.97 14.34
CA PHE A 224 -9.11 -8.55 14.62
C PHE A 224 -8.15 -7.84 13.67
N PHE A 225 -7.40 -8.58 12.86
CA PHE A 225 -6.37 -8.06 11.98
C PHE A 225 -6.68 -8.39 10.53
N SER A 226 -6.59 -7.40 9.66
CA SER A 226 -6.75 -7.59 8.22
C SER A 226 -5.47 -8.11 7.59
N ALA A 227 -5.64 -9.00 6.62
CA ALA A 227 -4.58 -9.51 5.76
C ALA A 227 -4.43 -8.72 4.45
N VAL A 228 -5.19 -7.64 4.31
CA VAL A 228 -5.18 -6.73 3.17
C VAL A 228 -4.60 -5.40 3.61
N GLY A 229 -3.54 -4.96 2.96
CA GLY A 229 -2.96 -3.63 3.16
C GLY A 229 -3.56 -2.63 2.18
N THR A 230 -3.60 -1.36 2.58
CA THR A 230 -4.05 -0.24 1.75
C THR A 230 -2.94 0.80 1.68
N THR A 231 -2.82 1.51 0.56
CA THR A 231 -1.92 2.65 0.44
C THR A 231 -2.41 3.64 -0.61
N GLU A 232 -2.21 4.93 -0.35
CA GLU A 232 -2.40 6.01 -1.32
C GLU A 232 -1.11 6.32 -2.10
N ARG A 233 0.02 5.66 -1.77
CA ARG A 233 1.35 6.08 -2.20
C ARG A 233 1.97 5.14 -3.22
N PRO A 234 2.35 5.65 -4.42
CA PRO A 234 3.02 4.84 -5.43
C PRO A 234 4.40 4.30 -5.01
N ASP A 235 5.11 4.97 -4.09
CA ASP A 235 6.42 4.54 -3.60
C ASP A 235 6.31 3.38 -2.59
N VAL A 236 5.30 3.42 -1.69
CA VAL A 236 4.96 2.30 -0.81
C VAL A 236 4.60 1.09 -1.65
N LEU A 237 3.67 1.27 -2.60
CA LEU A 237 3.22 0.17 -3.46
C LEU A 237 4.37 -0.45 -4.24
N ALA A 238 5.24 0.37 -4.85
CA ALA A 238 6.41 -0.12 -5.58
C ALA A 238 7.30 -1.00 -4.70
N SER A 239 7.56 -0.60 -3.44
CA SER A 239 8.35 -1.41 -2.51
C SER A 239 7.68 -2.75 -2.19
N LYS A 240 6.35 -2.76 -2.01
CA LYS A 240 5.58 -3.99 -1.73
C LYS A 240 5.53 -4.94 -2.93
N LEU A 241 5.44 -4.41 -4.15
CA LEU A 241 5.55 -5.22 -5.37
C LEU A 241 6.95 -5.86 -5.52
N TYR A 242 8.02 -5.16 -5.15
CA TYR A 242 9.37 -5.75 -5.11
C TYR A 242 9.52 -6.88 -4.10
N GLU A 243 8.69 -6.93 -3.07
CA GLU A 243 8.59 -8.04 -2.13
C GLU A 243 7.79 -9.25 -2.67
N GLY A 244 7.27 -9.18 -3.91
CA GLY A 244 6.49 -10.26 -4.54
C GLY A 244 5.01 -10.27 -4.17
N ARG A 245 4.47 -9.13 -3.74
CA ARG A 245 3.04 -8.97 -3.45
C ARG A 245 2.25 -8.63 -4.71
N VAL A 246 0.94 -8.79 -4.63
CA VAL A 246 -0.01 -8.44 -5.68
C VAL A 246 -0.84 -7.26 -5.21
N ALA A 247 -1.00 -6.27 -6.06
CA ALA A 247 -1.82 -5.09 -5.78
C ALA A 247 -3.07 -5.04 -6.66
N VAL A 248 -4.09 -4.38 -6.14
CA VAL A 248 -5.40 -4.19 -6.79
C VAL A 248 -5.72 -2.71 -6.81
N LEU A 249 -5.73 -2.13 -8.00
CA LEU A 249 -6.12 -0.75 -8.26
C LEU A 249 -7.58 -0.75 -8.75
N VAL A 250 -8.40 0.14 -8.19
CA VAL A 250 -9.83 0.23 -8.50
C VAL A 250 -10.12 1.62 -9.07
N GLU A 251 -10.95 1.70 -10.09
CA GLU A 251 -11.43 2.99 -10.61
C GLU A 251 -12.30 3.71 -9.59
N GLY A 252 -12.12 5.00 -9.43
CA GLY A 252 -12.91 5.84 -8.53
C GLY A 252 -12.33 6.05 -7.14
N THR A 253 -11.15 5.47 -6.83
CA THR A 253 -10.51 5.61 -5.51
C THR A 253 -9.00 5.78 -5.61
N PRO A 254 -8.39 6.64 -4.77
CA PRO A 254 -6.94 6.79 -4.68
C PRO A 254 -6.28 5.68 -3.85
N PHE A 255 -7.07 4.84 -3.16
CA PHE A 255 -6.56 3.76 -2.33
C PHE A 255 -6.30 2.50 -3.15
N VAL A 256 -5.09 1.96 -3.03
CA VAL A 256 -4.68 0.72 -3.68
C VAL A 256 -4.56 -0.38 -2.62
N LEU A 257 -5.20 -1.51 -2.87
CA LEU A 257 -5.09 -2.70 -2.02
C LEU A 257 -3.86 -3.51 -2.40
N TYR A 258 -3.23 -4.19 -1.44
CA TYR A 258 -2.16 -5.14 -1.71
C TYR A 258 -2.18 -6.32 -0.74
N VAL A 259 -1.84 -7.49 -1.24
CA VAL A 259 -1.85 -8.76 -0.51
C VAL A 259 -0.61 -9.59 -0.83
N PRO A 260 -0.17 -10.45 0.12
CA PRO A 260 -0.59 -10.54 1.51
C PRO A 260 -0.04 -9.39 2.36
N TYR A 261 -0.81 -8.95 3.36
CA TYR A 261 -0.38 -7.98 4.36
C TYR A 261 0.05 -8.72 5.62
N LEU A 262 1.19 -8.34 6.21
CA LEU A 262 1.76 -9.03 7.36
C LEU A 262 1.67 -8.18 8.62
N PHE A 263 1.68 -8.80 9.80
CA PHE A 263 1.64 -8.08 11.08
C PHE A 263 2.76 -7.05 11.22
N SER A 264 3.97 -7.39 10.76
CA SER A 264 5.12 -6.48 10.78
C SER A 264 4.95 -5.23 9.93
N ASP A 265 4.12 -5.28 8.88
CA ASP A 265 3.90 -4.14 7.98
C ASP A 265 3.21 -2.97 8.68
N ASN A 266 2.36 -3.26 9.69
CA ASN A 266 1.68 -2.24 10.48
C ASN A 266 2.65 -1.28 11.23
N PHE A 267 3.89 -1.70 11.44
CA PHE A 267 4.91 -0.94 12.16
C PHE A 267 5.96 -0.33 11.25
N GLN A 268 5.89 -0.62 9.94
CA GLN A 268 6.79 -0.10 8.92
C GLN A 268 6.19 1.14 8.27
N SER A 269 6.92 2.24 8.22
CA SER A 269 6.61 3.42 7.40
C SER A 269 7.81 3.79 6.56
N LEU A 270 7.60 4.48 5.44
CA LEU A 270 8.70 4.95 4.59
C LEU A 270 9.61 5.95 5.31
N ASP A 271 9.07 6.75 6.21
CA ASP A 271 9.87 7.67 7.05
C ASP A 271 11.00 6.95 7.79
N ASP A 272 10.78 5.71 8.22
CA ASP A 272 11.81 4.92 8.91
C ASP A 272 13.07 4.74 8.04
N TYR A 273 12.92 4.78 6.71
CA TYR A 273 14.02 4.59 5.76
C TYR A 273 14.73 5.89 5.37
N ASP A 274 14.10 7.04 5.62
CA ASP A 274 14.69 8.37 5.39
C ASP A 274 15.54 8.84 6.58
N TYR A 275 15.37 8.21 7.74
CA TYR A 275 16.17 8.50 8.94
C TYR A 275 17.46 7.65 9.00
N PRO A 276 18.46 8.05 9.80
CA PRO A 276 19.58 7.18 10.13
C PRO A 276 19.12 5.86 10.76
N PRO A 277 19.81 4.71 10.49
CA PRO A 277 19.34 3.39 10.90
C PRO A 277 19.04 3.24 12.39
N PHE A 278 19.83 3.85 13.25
CA PHE A 278 19.64 3.79 14.70
C PHE A 278 18.37 4.51 15.15
N PHE A 279 18.06 5.66 14.54
CA PHE A 279 16.85 6.42 14.87
C PHE A 279 15.61 5.74 14.29
N GLY A 280 15.66 5.29 13.02
CA GLY A 280 14.57 4.51 12.43
C GLY A 280 14.27 3.23 13.22
N GLY A 281 15.29 2.54 13.71
CA GLY A 281 15.12 1.38 14.60
C GLY A 281 14.47 1.74 15.95
N PHE A 282 14.88 2.86 16.55
CA PHE A 282 14.26 3.36 17.77
C PHE A 282 12.77 3.70 17.57
N VAL A 283 12.43 4.42 16.52
CA VAL A 283 11.03 4.78 16.19
C VAL A 283 10.20 3.52 15.97
N ARG A 284 10.74 2.53 15.27
CA ARG A 284 10.05 1.27 15.03
C ARG A 284 9.78 0.50 16.33
N LEU A 285 10.76 0.42 17.22
CA LEU A 285 10.58 -0.17 18.55
C LEU A 285 9.52 0.59 19.36
N LEU A 286 9.52 1.93 19.27
CA LEU A 286 8.51 2.77 19.89
C LEU A 286 7.10 2.45 19.39
N LYS A 287 6.92 2.19 18.08
CA LYS A 287 5.62 1.79 17.51
C LYS A 287 5.11 0.46 18.11
N TYR A 288 5.97 -0.56 18.24
CA TYR A 288 5.60 -1.82 18.90
C TYR A 288 5.22 -1.61 20.37
N PHE A 289 5.99 -0.80 21.08
CA PHE A 289 5.71 -0.48 22.48
C PHE A 289 4.40 0.29 22.63
N SER A 290 4.13 1.26 21.74
CA SER A 290 2.89 2.03 21.70
C SER A 290 1.67 1.14 21.43
N PHE A 291 1.79 0.15 20.53
CA PHE A 291 0.74 -0.85 20.32
C PHE A 291 0.45 -1.62 21.63
N GLY A 292 1.48 -2.09 22.33
CA GLY A 292 1.32 -2.78 23.61
C GLY A 292 0.63 -1.90 24.67
N ILE A 293 1.06 -0.66 24.82
CA ILE A 293 0.43 0.31 25.74
C ILE A 293 -1.04 0.54 25.36
N SER A 294 -1.32 0.79 24.09
CA SER A 294 -2.66 1.16 23.65
C SER A 294 -3.69 0.05 23.85
N VAL A 295 -3.25 -1.21 23.78
CA VAL A 295 -4.13 -2.38 23.98
C VAL A 295 -4.25 -2.77 25.46
N PHE A 296 -3.11 -2.87 26.16
CA PHE A 296 -3.08 -3.54 27.46
C PHE A 296 -3.17 -2.60 28.66
N LEU A 297 -2.64 -1.37 28.58
CA LEU A 297 -2.48 -0.50 29.75
C LEU A 297 -3.79 -0.19 30.49
N PRO A 298 -4.91 0.13 29.83
CA PRO A 298 -6.17 0.37 30.55
C PRO A 298 -6.68 -0.87 31.30
N GLY A 299 -6.62 -2.03 30.66
CA GLY A 299 -7.00 -3.30 31.30
C GLY A 299 -6.10 -3.66 32.49
N VAL A 300 -4.78 -3.44 32.37
CA VAL A 300 -3.82 -3.63 33.45
C VAL A 300 -4.14 -2.69 34.62
N TYR A 301 -4.40 -1.42 34.37
CA TYR A 301 -4.76 -0.46 35.39
C TYR A 301 -6.02 -0.88 36.16
N VAL A 302 -7.08 -1.28 35.45
CA VAL A 302 -8.32 -1.77 36.05
C VAL A 302 -8.09 -3.06 36.85
N ALA A 303 -7.31 -4.01 36.32
CA ALA A 303 -7.01 -5.27 37.01
C ALA A 303 -6.19 -5.04 38.31
N LEU A 304 -5.21 -4.15 38.27
CA LEU A 304 -4.41 -3.80 39.46
C LEU A 304 -5.25 -3.08 40.49
N GLY A 305 -6.02 -2.08 40.11
CA GLY A 305 -6.86 -1.30 41.04
C GLY A 305 -7.99 -2.11 41.68
N THR A 306 -8.52 -3.14 40.95
CA THR A 306 -9.66 -3.92 41.44
C THR A 306 -9.23 -5.18 42.21
N PHE A 307 -8.26 -5.95 41.70
CA PHE A 307 -7.94 -7.28 42.22
C PHE A 307 -6.54 -7.42 42.83
N HIS A 308 -5.59 -6.59 42.42
CA HIS A 308 -4.16 -6.77 42.76
C HIS A 308 -3.53 -5.47 43.28
N GLN A 309 -4.19 -4.85 44.25
CA GLN A 309 -3.77 -3.55 44.80
C GLN A 309 -2.39 -3.62 45.49
N GLU A 310 -2.02 -4.80 45.96
CA GLU A 310 -0.72 -5.07 46.61
C GLU A 310 0.48 -4.88 45.65
N LEU A 311 0.28 -4.91 44.35
CA LEU A 311 1.34 -4.66 43.36
C LEU A 311 1.58 -3.17 43.10
N ILE A 312 0.68 -2.30 43.57
CA ILE A 312 0.77 -0.85 43.34
C ILE A 312 1.64 -0.24 44.47
N PRO A 313 2.63 0.62 44.13
CA PRO A 313 3.39 1.36 45.17
C PRO A 313 2.43 2.13 46.08
N THR A 314 2.67 2.07 47.41
CA THR A 314 1.73 2.57 48.42
C THR A 314 1.30 4.02 48.21
N ASN A 315 2.22 4.92 47.84
CA ASN A 315 1.90 6.32 47.60
C ASN A 315 0.93 6.50 46.40
N LEU A 316 1.12 5.71 45.32
CA LEU A 316 0.26 5.73 44.16
C LEU A 316 -1.11 5.11 44.50
N LEU A 317 -1.13 4.03 45.27
CA LEU A 317 -2.35 3.39 45.74
C LEU A 317 -3.24 4.36 46.52
N PHE A 318 -2.69 5.14 47.45
CA PHE A 318 -3.45 6.17 48.14
C PHE A 318 -4.00 7.25 47.23
N THR A 319 -3.25 7.63 46.19
CA THR A 319 -3.73 8.61 45.22
C THR A 319 -4.91 8.07 44.42
N ILE A 320 -4.80 6.81 43.96
CA ILE A 320 -5.87 6.13 43.22
C ILE A 320 -7.11 5.98 44.13
N ALA A 321 -6.94 5.40 45.30
CA ALA A 321 -8.03 5.17 46.24
C ALA A 321 -8.75 6.48 46.65
N SER A 322 -8.02 7.57 46.85
CA SER A 322 -8.62 8.87 47.15
C SER A 322 -9.41 9.47 45.98
N ALA A 323 -9.00 9.19 44.74
CA ALA A 323 -9.75 9.61 43.57
C ALA A 323 -11.02 8.78 43.40
N GLU A 324 -10.93 7.44 43.50
CA GLU A 324 -12.07 6.51 43.39
C GLU A 324 -13.13 6.74 44.48
N PHE A 325 -12.72 7.10 45.68
CA PHE A 325 -13.68 7.39 46.76
C PHE A 325 -14.63 8.54 46.45
N ARG A 326 -14.28 9.38 45.49
CA ARG A 326 -15.10 10.52 45.01
C ARG A 326 -16.00 10.18 43.84
N THR A 327 -15.78 9.05 43.19
CA THR A 327 -16.55 8.63 41.99
C THR A 327 -17.63 7.63 42.36
N PRO A 328 -18.84 7.67 41.72
CA PRO A 328 -19.94 6.79 42.01
C PRO A 328 -19.85 5.44 41.28
N LEU A 329 -18.91 5.29 40.33
CA LEU A 329 -18.77 4.13 39.47
C LEU A 329 -17.63 3.20 39.98
N SER A 330 -17.71 1.92 39.65
CA SER A 330 -16.57 1.04 39.79
C SER A 330 -15.48 1.38 38.77
N LEU A 331 -14.21 1.12 39.08
CA LEU A 331 -13.06 1.43 38.23
C LEU A 331 -13.20 0.89 36.80
N MET A 332 -13.76 -0.31 36.64
CA MET A 332 -14.06 -0.88 35.32
C MET A 332 -15.09 -0.05 34.54
N ASN A 333 -16.20 0.31 35.18
CA ASN A 333 -17.26 1.09 34.53
C ASN A 333 -16.79 2.51 34.20
N GLU A 334 -15.98 3.09 35.05
CA GLU A 334 -15.33 4.37 34.85
C GLU A 334 -14.37 4.35 33.64
N ALA A 335 -13.57 3.30 33.51
CA ALA A 335 -12.70 3.08 32.35
C ALA A 335 -13.48 2.93 31.05
N ILE A 336 -14.56 2.16 31.07
CA ILE A 336 -15.44 1.96 29.90
C ILE A 336 -16.12 3.29 29.51
N MET A 337 -16.67 4.00 30.47
CA MET A 337 -17.34 5.28 30.22
C MET A 337 -16.38 6.31 29.63
N THR A 338 -15.18 6.44 30.19
CA THR A 338 -14.14 7.34 29.69
C THR A 338 -13.70 6.96 28.27
N LEU A 339 -13.53 5.66 28.00
CA LEU A 339 -13.22 5.15 26.67
C LEU A 339 -14.32 5.48 25.66
N ILE A 340 -15.58 5.27 26.01
CA ILE A 340 -16.73 5.59 25.13
C ILE A 340 -16.75 7.10 24.83
N PHE A 341 -16.58 7.96 25.82
CA PHE A 341 -16.54 9.40 25.61
C PHE A 341 -15.39 9.80 24.67
N TYR A 342 -14.22 9.21 24.85
CA TYR A 342 -13.09 9.42 23.96
C TYR A 342 -13.42 8.99 22.52
N GLU A 343 -13.97 7.78 22.30
CA GLU A 343 -14.30 7.29 20.96
C GLU A 343 -15.41 8.14 20.30
N ILE A 344 -16.41 8.58 21.04
CA ILE A 344 -17.44 9.50 20.51
C ILE A 344 -16.80 10.83 20.06
N MET A 345 -15.92 11.40 20.90
CA MET A 345 -15.25 12.67 20.57
C MET A 345 -14.38 12.52 19.32
N ARG A 346 -13.64 11.43 19.22
CA ARG A 346 -12.81 11.12 18.06
C ARG A 346 -13.64 10.95 16.78
N GLU A 347 -14.69 10.14 16.85
CA GLU A 347 -15.57 9.88 15.71
C GLU A 347 -16.26 11.16 15.23
N ALA A 348 -16.69 12.01 16.14
CA ALA A 348 -17.21 13.32 15.82
C ALA A 348 -16.14 14.20 15.15
N GLY A 349 -14.90 14.17 15.65
CA GLY A 349 -13.78 14.92 15.08
C GLY A 349 -13.45 14.54 13.64
N LEU A 350 -13.55 13.25 13.29
CA LEU A 350 -13.29 12.74 11.93
C LEU A 350 -14.38 13.14 10.93
N ARG A 351 -15.63 13.27 11.37
CA ARG A 351 -16.79 13.58 10.48
C ARG A 351 -17.05 15.07 10.29
N LEU A 352 -16.44 15.92 11.10
CA LEU A 352 -16.66 17.36 11.03
C LEU A 352 -15.63 18.03 10.08
N PRO A 353 -16.04 19.14 9.42
CA PRO A 353 -15.07 19.97 8.69
C PRO A 353 -13.91 20.38 9.59
N LYS A 354 -12.68 20.43 9.05
CA LYS A 354 -11.42 20.66 9.82
C LYS A 354 -11.52 21.83 10.82
N VAL A 355 -12.17 22.94 10.42
CA VAL A 355 -12.34 24.14 11.28
C VAL A 355 -13.21 23.84 12.51
N VAL A 356 -14.34 23.15 12.31
CA VAL A 356 -15.27 22.79 13.39
C VAL A 356 -14.70 21.66 14.25
N GLY A 357 -13.98 20.70 13.65
CA GLY A 357 -13.34 19.59 14.35
C GLY A 357 -12.33 20.06 15.42
N HIS A 358 -11.54 21.10 15.14
CA HIS A 358 -10.65 21.70 16.15
C HIS A 358 -11.42 22.28 17.34
N ALA A 359 -12.52 23.00 17.11
CA ALA A 359 -13.33 23.57 18.19
C ALA A 359 -13.97 22.46 19.06
N VAL A 360 -14.51 21.40 18.43
CA VAL A 360 -15.09 20.25 19.13
C VAL A 360 -14.04 19.51 19.94
N SER A 361 -12.82 19.35 19.43
CA SER A 361 -11.71 18.74 20.18
C SER A 361 -11.35 19.53 21.42
N ILE A 362 -11.31 20.87 21.36
CA ILE A 362 -11.03 21.74 22.52
C ILE A 362 -12.17 21.64 23.55
N ILE A 363 -13.42 21.75 23.12
CA ILE A 363 -14.58 21.62 24.01
C ILE A 363 -14.61 20.23 24.64
N GLY A 364 -14.37 19.17 23.85
CA GLY A 364 -14.29 17.80 24.35
C GLY A 364 -13.21 17.63 25.41
N ALA A 365 -12.02 18.20 25.21
CA ALA A 365 -10.93 18.15 26.19
C ALA A 365 -11.30 18.83 27.51
N ILE A 366 -11.98 20.00 27.47
CA ILE A 366 -12.43 20.72 28.67
C ILE A 366 -13.56 19.94 29.36
N VAL A 367 -14.57 19.47 28.62
CA VAL A 367 -15.73 18.78 29.20
C VAL A 367 -15.30 17.43 29.79
N ILE A 368 -14.55 16.63 29.06
CA ILE A 368 -14.13 15.29 29.52
C ILE A 368 -13.00 15.43 30.55
N GLY A 369 -12.03 16.33 30.33
CA GLY A 369 -10.88 16.49 31.21
C GLY A 369 -11.21 17.17 32.53
N GLU A 370 -11.81 18.34 32.49
CA GLU A 370 -12.00 19.19 33.69
C GLU A 370 -13.37 19.02 34.31
N ALA A 371 -14.43 19.13 33.52
CA ALA A 371 -15.78 19.12 34.06
C ALA A 371 -16.19 17.76 34.67
N THR A 372 -15.86 16.64 34.00
CA THR A 372 -16.19 15.29 34.51
C THR A 372 -15.38 14.92 35.75
N VAL A 373 -14.11 15.31 35.82
CA VAL A 373 -13.27 15.09 37.00
C VAL A 373 -13.72 15.99 38.16
N SER A 374 -14.00 17.27 37.91
CA SER A 374 -14.51 18.21 38.92
C SER A 374 -15.87 17.82 39.48
N ALA A 375 -16.74 17.24 38.64
CA ALA A 375 -18.03 16.70 39.04
C ALA A 375 -17.92 15.36 39.80
N GLY A 376 -16.73 14.76 39.91
CA GLY A 376 -16.53 13.48 40.57
C GLY A 376 -17.13 12.29 39.80
N LEU A 377 -17.36 12.41 38.49
CA LEU A 377 -17.90 11.33 37.64
C LEU A 377 -16.80 10.38 37.20
N ILE A 378 -15.58 10.89 37.00
CA ILE A 378 -14.41 10.14 36.53
C ILE A 378 -13.23 10.56 37.40
N GLY A 379 -12.41 9.61 37.84
CA GLY A 379 -11.17 9.87 38.57
C GLY A 379 -10.06 10.39 37.64
N ALA A 380 -9.25 11.31 38.15
CA ALA A 380 -8.13 11.84 37.36
C ALA A 380 -7.12 10.76 36.89
N PRO A 381 -6.80 9.69 37.69
CA PRO A 381 -5.83 8.70 37.25
C PRO A 381 -6.27 7.91 36.00
N ILE A 382 -7.54 7.47 35.91
CA ILE A 382 -8.02 6.72 34.76
C ILE A 382 -8.05 7.58 33.50
N LEU A 383 -8.39 8.87 33.63
CA LEU A 383 -8.37 9.80 32.52
C LEU A 383 -6.95 9.91 31.92
N VAL A 384 -5.92 10.01 32.76
CA VAL A 384 -4.51 10.05 32.30
C VAL A 384 -4.15 8.74 31.58
N ILE A 385 -4.55 7.59 32.09
CA ILE A 385 -4.30 6.28 31.47
C ILE A 385 -4.97 6.22 30.08
N ILE A 386 -6.24 6.58 29.96
CA ILE A 386 -6.94 6.58 28.68
C ILE A 386 -6.30 7.59 27.69
N ALA A 387 -5.92 8.78 28.16
CA ALA A 387 -5.25 9.77 27.32
C ALA A 387 -3.91 9.25 26.75
N ILE A 388 -3.07 8.62 27.59
CA ILE A 388 -1.80 8.04 27.14
C ILE A 388 -2.06 6.94 26.10
N THR A 389 -3.04 6.07 26.33
CA THR A 389 -3.37 4.98 25.39
C THR A 389 -3.95 5.51 24.07
N ALA A 390 -4.73 6.59 24.12
CA ALA A 390 -5.23 7.27 22.96
C ALA A 390 -4.08 7.84 22.09
N ILE A 391 -3.12 8.55 22.72
CA ILE A 391 -1.93 9.06 22.01
C ILE A 391 -1.09 7.91 21.45
N ALA A 392 -0.89 6.84 22.22
CA ALA A 392 -0.13 5.67 21.79
C ALA A 392 -0.76 4.98 20.58
N SER A 393 -2.09 4.95 20.46
CA SER A 393 -2.78 4.33 19.32
C SER A 393 -2.54 5.09 17.99
N TYR A 394 -2.31 6.40 18.03
CA TYR A 394 -1.95 7.16 16.83
C TYR A 394 -0.51 6.89 16.34
N VAL A 395 0.38 6.42 17.21
CA VAL A 395 1.74 6.03 16.80
C VAL A 395 1.72 4.73 15.96
N ALA A 396 0.74 3.85 16.19
CA ALA A 396 0.51 2.63 15.43
C ALA A 396 -0.82 2.71 14.66
N PHE A 397 -1.02 3.79 13.92
CA PHE A 397 -2.27 4.14 13.25
C PHE A 397 -2.91 3.03 12.40
N PRO A 398 -2.16 2.22 11.59
CA PRO A 398 -2.77 1.14 10.80
C PRO A 398 -3.53 0.09 11.63
N LEU A 399 -3.23 -0.01 12.91
CA LEU A 399 -3.89 -0.95 13.84
C LEU A 399 -5.00 -0.31 14.68
N TYR A 400 -5.36 0.96 14.40
CA TYR A 400 -6.27 1.72 15.26
C TYR A 400 -7.61 1.01 15.49
N ASP A 401 -8.25 0.51 14.42
CA ASP A 401 -9.55 -0.15 14.48
C ASP A 401 -9.50 -1.40 15.36
N SER A 402 -8.47 -2.23 15.16
CA SER A 402 -8.23 -3.41 15.98
C SER A 402 -7.96 -3.05 17.44
N VAL A 403 -7.15 -2.02 17.68
CA VAL A 403 -6.77 -1.55 19.02
C VAL A 403 -7.98 -1.06 19.79
N SER A 404 -8.91 -0.31 19.17
CA SER A 404 -10.10 0.23 19.84
C SER A 404 -10.99 -0.91 20.41
N VAL A 405 -11.21 -1.96 19.61
CA VAL A 405 -12.00 -3.12 20.05
C VAL A 405 -11.23 -3.94 21.10
N LEU A 406 -9.95 -4.22 20.87
CA LEU A 406 -9.14 -4.99 21.80
C LEU A 406 -9.00 -4.30 23.15
N ARG A 407 -8.82 -2.97 23.18
CA ARG A 407 -8.76 -2.18 24.41
C ARG A 407 -10.00 -2.38 25.29
N LEU A 408 -11.19 -2.31 24.68
CA LEU A 408 -12.45 -2.58 25.40
C LEU A 408 -12.50 -3.99 25.96
N LEU A 409 -12.11 -5.01 25.17
CA LEU A 409 -12.07 -6.40 25.62
C LEU A 409 -11.09 -6.61 26.77
N PHE A 410 -9.93 -5.97 26.73
CA PHE A 410 -8.93 -6.07 27.81
C PHE A 410 -9.36 -5.31 29.07
N ILE A 411 -10.09 -4.19 28.98
CA ILE A 411 -10.71 -3.54 30.15
C ILE A 411 -11.73 -4.48 30.80
N LEU A 412 -12.58 -5.12 30.02
CA LEU A 412 -13.56 -6.10 30.53
C LEU A 412 -12.86 -7.30 31.16
N ALA A 413 -11.85 -7.88 30.51
CA ALA A 413 -11.09 -9.01 31.05
C ALA A 413 -10.40 -8.63 32.37
N GLY A 414 -9.76 -7.45 32.43
CA GLY A 414 -9.10 -6.94 33.64
C GLY A 414 -10.07 -6.68 34.78
N GLY A 415 -11.25 -6.11 34.46
CA GLY A 415 -12.25 -5.76 35.46
C GLY A 415 -13.06 -6.95 35.99
N LEU A 416 -13.21 -8.04 35.22
CA LEU A 416 -13.95 -9.23 35.63
C LEU A 416 -13.07 -10.29 36.29
N THR A 417 -11.85 -10.48 35.83
CA THR A 417 -10.99 -11.60 36.24
C THR A 417 -9.56 -11.21 36.62
N GLY A 418 -9.28 -9.91 36.64
CA GLY A 418 -7.98 -9.38 37.03
C GLY A 418 -6.86 -9.74 36.06
N LEU A 419 -5.64 -9.86 36.55
CA LEU A 419 -4.46 -10.20 35.76
C LEU A 419 -4.56 -11.57 35.08
N TYR A 420 -5.29 -12.51 35.66
CA TYR A 420 -5.49 -13.82 35.06
C TYR A 420 -6.23 -13.74 33.71
N GLY A 421 -7.31 -12.94 33.67
CA GLY A 421 -8.04 -12.72 32.41
C GLY A 421 -7.23 -11.96 31.38
N LEU A 422 -6.40 -11.01 31.79
CA LEU A 422 -5.49 -10.31 30.89
C LEU A 422 -4.47 -11.27 30.27
N MET A 423 -3.90 -12.19 31.07
CA MET A 423 -2.95 -13.18 30.55
C MET A 423 -3.60 -14.14 29.56
N LEU A 424 -4.84 -14.60 29.84
CA LEU A 424 -5.60 -15.43 28.92
C LEU A 424 -5.95 -14.67 27.64
N GLY A 425 -6.39 -13.42 27.75
CA GLY A 425 -6.68 -12.56 26.61
C GLY A 425 -5.44 -12.33 25.74
N MET A 426 -4.30 -12.08 26.36
CA MET A 426 -3.01 -11.92 25.66
C MET A 426 -2.60 -13.21 24.94
N ALA A 427 -2.74 -14.38 25.60
CA ALA A 427 -2.47 -15.67 24.97
C ALA A 427 -3.41 -15.91 23.75
N ALA A 428 -4.70 -15.62 23.90
CA ALA A 428 -5.66 -15.71 22.80
C ALA A 428 -5.32 -14.78 21.63
N LEU A 429 -4.88 -13.56 21.93
CA LEU A 429 -4.42 -12.60 20.91
C LEU A 429 -3.21 -13.12 20.14
N PHE A 430 -2.19 -13.65 20.83
CA PHE A 430 -1.02 -14.24 20.17
C PHE A 430 -1.39 -15.47 19.35
N VAL A 431 -2.29 -16.33 19.84
CA VAL A 431 -2.79 -17.47 19.06
C VAL A 431 -3.51 -16.97 17.81
N ASN A 432 -4.35 -15.94 17.92
CA ASN A 432 -5.02 -15.35 16.76
C ASN A 432 -4.01 -14.85 15.72
N ILE A 433 -3.01 -14.04 16.11
CA ILE A 433 -1.97 -13.52 15.20
C ILE A 433 -1.18 -14.66 14.54
N CYS A 434 -0.81 -15.71 15.29
CA CYS A 434 -0.03 -16.82 14.78
C CYS A 434 -0.82 -17.84 13.95
N SER A 435 -2.15 -17.89 14.10
CA SER A 435 -3.00 -18.80 13.34
C SER A 435 -3.35 -18.31 11.95
N LEU A 436 -3.16 -17.01 11.69
CA LEU A 436 -3.47 -16.42 10.41
C LEU A 436 -2.39 -16.77 9.37
N SER A 437 -2.81 -17.19 8.19
CA SER A 437 -1.92 -17.47 7.06
C SER A 437 -2.56 -17.02 5.74
N PRO A 438 -2.65 -15.69 5.51
CA PRO A 438 -3.25 -15.17 4.29
C PRO A 438 -2.45 -15.62 3.07
N TYR A 439 -3.15 -16.19 2.08
CA TYR A 439 -2.54 -16.67 0.84
C TYR A 439 -1.36 -17.65 1.09
N GLY A 440 -1.46 -18.47 2.14
CA GLY A 440 -0.42 -19.43 2.50
C GLY A 440 0.83 -18.82 3.13
N VAL A 441 0.87 -17.51 3.41
CA VAL A 441 1.98 -16.83 4.09
C VAL A 441 1.61 -16.59 5.55
N PRO A 442 2.40 -17.06 6.55
CA PRO A 442 2.09 -16.81 7.95
C PRO A 442 2.03 -15.31 8.26
N TYR A 443 0.92 -14.81 8.79
CA TYR A 443 0.70 -13.38 9.09
C TYR A 443 1.73 -12.80 10.05
N ALA A 444 2.15 -13.59 11.05
CA ALA A 444 3.18 -13.21 12.03
C ALA A 444 4.62 -13.28 11.48
N ALA A 445 4.82 -13.69 10.22
CA ALA A 445 6.16 -13.76 9.64
C ALA A 445 6.80 -12.36 9.53
N PRO A 446 8.12 -12.28 9.68
CA PRO A 446 9.10 -13.33 9.97
C PRO A 446 9.34 -13.60 11.46
N ILE A 447 8.47 -13.12 12.36
CA ILE A 447 8.58 -13.33 13.82
C ILE A 447 8.19 -14.78 14.18
N ALA A 448 7.08 -15.23 13.64
CA ALA A 448 6.57 -16.59 13.81
C ALA A 448 6.05 -17.13 12.47
N PRO A 449 6.70 -18.15 11.88
CA PRO A 449 7.93 -18.83 12.31
C PRO A 449 9.18 -17.93 12.26
N LEU A 450 10.07 -18.13 13.23
CA LEU A 450 11.25 -17.27 13.35
C LEU A 450 12.19 -17.41 12.13
N ASN A 451 12.43 -16.31 11.44
CA ASN A 451 13.39 -16.21 10.35
C ASN A 451 14.42 -15.11 10.65
N VAL A 452 15.54 -15.49 11.23
CA VAL A 452 16.58 -14.54 11.69
C VAL A 452 17.12 -13.67 10.54
N ARG A 453 17.16 -14.20 9.32
CA ARG A 453 17.63 -13.43 8.15
C ARG A 453 16.69 -12.29 7.78
N SER A 454 15.39 -12.45 8.00
CA SER A 454 14.37 -11.45 7.66
C SER A 454 14.05 -10.49 8.81
N LEU A 455 14.49 -10.80 10.05
CA LEU A 455 14.24 -9.95 11.23
C LEU A 455 14.95 -8.59 11.18
N GLY A 456 15.99 -8.42 10.40
CA GLY A 456 16.77 -7.19 10.35
C GLY A 456 16.02 -5.96 9.81
N ASP A 457 14.76 -6.13 9.39
CA ASP A 457 13.87 -5.04 8.98
C ASP A 457 12.49 -5.11 9.67
N VAL A 458 12.39 -5.78 10.80
CA VAL A 458 11.14 -5.91 11.57
C VAL A 458 11.19 -5.03 12.82
N PHE A 459 11.97 -5.42 13.82
CA PHE A 459 12.09 -4.63 15.07
C PHE A 459 13.10 -3.50 14.96
N TYR A 460 14.08 -3.69 14.10
CA TYR A 460 15.20 -2.78 13.93
C TYR A 460 15.42 -2.59 12.41
N ARG A 461 15.75 -1.39 12.00
CA ARG A 461 16.04 -1.09 10.59
C ARG A 461 17.53 -1.29 10.31
N GLU A 462 17.89 -2.22 9.45
CA GLU A 462 19.25 -2.34 8.93
C GLU A 462 19.61 -1.19 7.95
N SER A 463 20.91 -0.96 7.76
CA SER A 463 21.37 0.04 6.80
C SER A 463 21.02 -0.35 5.36
N TRP A 464 20.83 0.64 4.48
CA TRP A 464 20.56 0.41 3.05
C TRP A 464 21.62 -0.44 2.36
N THR A 465 22.91 -0.37 2.81
CA THR A 465 23.99 -1.22 2.27
C THR A 465 23.75 -2.71 2.48
N LYS A 466 23.01 -3.08 3.52
CA LYS A 466 22.62 -4.47 3.78
C LYS A 466 21.27 -4.80 3.15
N LEU A 467 20.28 -3.92 3.28
CA LEU A 467 18.93 -4.13 2.73
C LEU A 467 18.96 -4.27 1.20
N ALA A 468 19.75 -3.44 0.50
CA ALA A 468 19.88 -3.50 -0.96
C ALA A 468 20.43 -4.84 -1.49
N ARG A 469 21.15 -5.60 -0.66
CA ARG A 469 21.66 -6.94 -1.00
C ARG A 469 20.65 -8.05 -0.69
N ARG A 470 19.63 -7.75 0.10
CA ARG A 470 18.57 -8.71 0.47
C ARG A 470 17.45 -8.65 -0.54
N ARG A 471 17.14 -9.79 -1.12
CA ARG A 471 15.99 -9.99 -2.00
C ARG A 471 15.00 -10.90 -1.27
N VAL A 472 14.40 -10.42 -0.19
CA VAL A 472 13.38 -11.21 0.52
C VAL A 472 12.06 -11.02 -0.20
N ARG A 473 11.47 -12.14 -0.65
CA ARG A 473 10.11 -12.18 -1.18
C ARG A 473 9.19 -12.81 -0.13
N VAL A 474 7.93 -12.42 -0.14
CA VAL A 474 6.95 -12.98 0.81
C VAL A 474 6.83 -14.50 0.71
N GLN A 475 6.99 -15.04 -0.49
CA GLN A 475 6.97 -16.48 -0.76
C GLN A 475 8.20 -17.23 -0.23
N ASP A 476 9.32 -16.54 0.01
CA ASP A 476 10.55 -17.12 0.55
C ASP A 476 10.57 -17.12 2.09
N LEU A 477 9.54 -16.58 2.74
CA LEU A 477 9.44 -16.58 4.18
C LEU A 477 9.23 -17.99 4.72
N ARG A 478 9.85 -18.28 5.86
CA ARG A 478 9.73 -19.60 6.48
C ARG A 478 8.27 -19.90 6.83
N GLY A 479 7.78 -21.04 6.39
CA GLY A 479 6.38 -21.46 6.60
C GLY A 479 5.40 -20.92 5.55
N ALA A 480 5.88 -20.24 4.50
CA ALA A 480 5.05 -19.88 3.37
C ALA A 480 4.81 -21.12 2.49
N HIS A 481 3.53 -21.36 2.14
CA HIS A 481 3.03 -22.47 1.31
C HIS A 481 2.04 -21.93 0.29
N ILE A 482 2.51 -21.03 -0.60
CA ILE A 482 1.65 -20.32 -1.57
C ILE A 482 1.03 -21.28 -2.60
N ASP A 483 1.68 -22.40 -2.89
CA ASP A 483 1.20 -23.51 -3.71
C ASP A 483 -0.08 -24.21 -3.17
N GLN A 484 -0.50 -23.89 -1.93
CA GLN A 484 -1.71 -24.39 -1.29
C GLN A 484 -2.77 -23.28 -1.09
N CYS A 485 -2.68 -22.18 -1.85
CA CYS A 485 -3.69 -21.11 -1.81
C CYS A 485 -4.98 -21.61 -2.46
N GLU A 486 -5.96 -22.02 -1.64
CA GLU A 486 -7.37 -22.24 -2.03
C GLU A 486 -8.21 -20.97 -1.84
#